data_fc1a121ee7dc9e773c126310de7e49ed
#
_entry.id   fc1a121ee7dc9e773c126310de7e49ed
#
_cell.length_a   1.000
_cell.length_b   1.000
_cell.length_c   1.000
_cell.angle_alpha   90.00
_cell.angle_beta   90.00
_cell.angle_gamma   90.00
#
_symmetry.space_group_name_H-M   'P 1'
#
loop_
_entity.id
_entity.type
_entity.pdbx_description
1 polymer ?
#
loop_
_entity_poly.entity_id
_entity_poly.type
_entity_poly.pdbx_seq_one_letter_code
_entity_poly.pdbx_strand_id
1 'polypeptide(L)'
;LWTITYIRGTNIPAVMLDISSQLTFLGLTFIAGFIGALMGIGGGIIIVPALTIIFGVPIKEAIAISIVTVVATSISGGSSYVEQRITNIRLAIFLETSTTIGAFIGALLVLIVSGQYLYVIFALLAFYLAVSQILSVRREVRRIESNDFMSITQDRVSRYFHLRGDYFDESIHHKVDYLVKNSIIGWVVSFFAGLGSGLLGIGGGIFKVSVMNIFMNVPLKAAVATSKFMIGVTAATSAILYFVAGLLNLDYIAPAAIGTMLGATVGTAVMNKIKVKWLKILFFLIMCYIGYNMLGKGLLLTIGVRLPFI
;
A
#
# COMPACT_ATOMS: atom_id res chain seq x y z
N LEU A 1 28.62 2.56 -27.82
CA LEU A 1 29.67 2.73 -26.79
C LEU A 1 28.95 2.93 -25.43
N TRP A 2 28.81 1.83 -24.69
CA TRP A 2 28.18 1.82 -23.36
C TRP A 2 29.30 2.04 -22.32
N THR A 3 29.39 3.22 -21.75
CA THR A 3 30.32 3.50 -20.68
C THR A 3 29.69 3.08 -19.36
N ILE A 4 30.04 1.89 -18.86
CA ILE A 4 29.67 1.41 -17.55
C ILE A 4 30.58 2.12 -16.55
N THR A 5 30.07 3.15 -15.88
CA THR A 5 30.79 3.78 -14.77
C THR A 5 30.46 3.00 -13.49
N TYR A 6 31.40 2.18 -13.07
CA TYR A 6 31.36 1.40 -11.82
C TYR A 6 31.59 2.36 -10.64
N ILE A 7 30.53 2.72 -9.91
CA ILE A 7 30.66 3.46 -8.65
C ILE A 7 30.49 2.46 -7.50
N ARG A 8 31.64 2.19 -6.85
CA ARG A 8 31.80 1.49 -5.55
C ARG A 8 30.69 0.52 -5.13
N GLY A 9 30.85 -0.75 -5.47
CA GLY A 9 30.28 -1.86 -4.70
C GLY A 9 28.82 -2.23 -4.91
N THR A 10 28.07 -1.52 -5.77
CA THR A 10 26.69 -1.86 -6.13
C THR A 10 26.61 -2.19 -7.62
N ASN A 11 26.20 -3.41 -7.97
CA ASN A 11 25.91 -3.83 -9.34
C ASN A 11 24.60 -3.21 -9.84
N ILE A 12 24.52 -1.88 -9.89
CA ILE A 12 23.36 -1.18 -10.43
C ILE A 12 23.70 -0.78 -11.85
N PRO A 13 22.96 -1.29 -12.86
CA PRO A 13 23.14 -0.82 -14.22
C PRO A 13 22.85 0.68 -14.30
N ALA A 14 23.70 1.41 -14.98
CA ALA A 14 23.60 2.86 -15.24
C ALA A 14 22.38 3.24 -16.12
N VAL A 15 21.27 2.53 -15.98
CA VAL A 15 20.06 2.65 -16.82
C VAL A 15 19.31 3.97 -16.57
N MET A 16 19.59 4.68 -15.47
CA MET A 16 18.88 5.91 -15.13
C MET A 16 19.57 7.22 -15.55
N LEU A 17 20.70 7.15 -16.25
CA LEU A 17 21.36 8.35 -16.78
C LEU A 17 20.70 8.88 -18.07
N ASP A 18 19.79 8.11 -18.70
CA ASP A 18 19.07 8.53 -19.89
C ASP A 18 17.73 9.18 -19.52
N ILE A 19 17.48 10.36 -20.06
CA ILE A 19 16.25 11.14 -19.84
C ILE A 19 15.00 10.32 -20.18
N SER A 20 15.06 9.47 -21.20
CA SER A 20 13.95 8.59 -21.60
C SER A 20 13.59 7.59 -20.51
N SER A 21 14.57 7.00 -19.85
CA SER A 21 14.38 6.07 -18.73
C SER A 21 13.79 6.76 -17.50
N GLN A 22 14.24 7.96 -17.19
CA GLN A 22 13.69 8.76 -16.08
C GLN A 22 12.23 9.17 -16.34
N LEU A 23 11.89 9.58 -17.56
CA LEU A 23 10.50 9.90 -17.93
C LEU A 23 9.59 8.69 -17.88
N THR A 24 10.06 7.53 -18.36
CA THR A 24 9.32 6.26 -18.27
C THR A 24 9.07 5.86 -16.81
N PHE A 25 10.09 6.00 -15.96
CA PHE A 25 9.98 5.70 -14.54
C PHE A 25 9.04 6.67 -13.81
N LEU A 26 9.10 7.96 -14.12
CA LEU A 26 8.20 8.98 -13.60
C LEU A 26 6.75 8.69 -14.00
N GLY A 27 6.50 8.34 -15.26
CA GLY A 27 5.17 7.97 -15.75
C GLY A 27 4.62 6.72 -15.05
N LEU A 28 5.45 5.71 -14.87
CA LEU A 28 5.08 4.47 -14.18
C LEU A 28 4.77 4.73 -12.69
N THR A 29 5.59 5.54 -12.03
CA THR A 29 5.38 5.89 -10.62
C THR A 29 4.17 6.82 -10.44
N PHE A 30 3.85 7.68 -11.42
CA PHE A 30 2.60 8.44 -11.45
C PHE A 30 1.38 7.50 -11.46
N ILE A 31 1.37 6.51 -12.35
CA ILE A 31 0.28 5.51 -12.42
C ILE A 31 0.19 4.73 -11.10
N ALA A 32 1.34 4.32 -10.54
CA ALA A 32 1.39 3.62 -9.25
C ALA A 32 0.83 4.47 -8.10
N GLY A 33 1.18 5.76 -8.07
CA GLY A 33 0.65 6.72 -7.09
C GLY A 33 -0.85 6.94 -7.24
N PHE A 34 -1.33 7.12 -8.48
CA PHE A 34 -2.75 7.27 -8.80
C PHE A 34 -3.57 6.07 -8.34
N ILE A 35 -3.20 4.85 -8.77
CA ILE A 35 -3.90 3.62 -8.37
C ILE A 35 -3.77 3.38 -6.86
N GLY A 36 -2.57 3.61 -6.30
CA GLY A 36 -2.31 3.48 -4.88
C GLY A 36 -3.15 4.43 -4.02
N ALA A 37 -3.44 5.63 -4.52
CA ALA A 37 -4.32 6.59 -3.84
C ALA A 37 -5.78 6.15 -3.90
N LEU A 38 -6.27 5.73 -5.07
CA LEU A 38 -7.63 5.21 -5.24
C LEU A 38 -7.96 4.06 -4.30
N MET A 39 -6.96 3.23 -3.97
CA MET A 39 -7.13 2.02 -3.16
C MET A 39 -6.68 2.18 -1.69
N GLY A 40 -6.09 3.34 -1.34
CA GLY A 40 -5.53 3.56 0.00
C GLY A 40 -4.29 2.73 0.32
N ILE A 41 -3.51 2.33 -0.70
CA ILE A 41 -2.39 1.37 -0.57
C ILE A 41 -1.03 2.07 -0.51
N GLY A 42 -0.94 3.28 -1.04
CA GLY A 42 0.33 4.02 -1.11
C GLY A 42 1.18 3.79 -2.37
N GLY A 43 0.74 2.93 -3.31
CA GLY A 43 1.43 2.68 -4.59
C GLY A 43 2.58 1.67 -4.52
N GLY A 44 3.12 1.36 -3.35
CA GLY A 44 4.27 0.47 -3.17
C GLY A 44 4.12 -0.91 -3.79
N ILE A 45 2.91 -1.45 -3.77
CA ILE A 45 2.62 -2.76 -4.35
C ILE A 45 2.81 -2.83 -5.87
N ILE A 46 2.81 -1.70 -6.55
CA ILE A 46 3.09 -1.59 -7.99
C ILE A 46 4.56 -1.23 -8.21
N ILE A 47 5.12 -0.38 -7.35
CA ILE A 47 6.50 0.13 -7.49
C ILE A 47 7.53 -0.98 -7.30
N VAL A 48 7.39 -1.83 -6.26
CA VAL A 48 8.33 -2.93 -6.01
C VAL A 48 8.45 -3.87 -7.21
N PRO A 49 7.35 -4.42 -7.77
CA PRO A 49 7.42 -5.23 -8.99
C PRO A 49 7.95 -4.48 -10.19
N ALA A 50 7.57 -3.23 -10.37
CA ALA A 50 8.05 -2.43 -11.50
C ALA A 50 9.58 -2.24 -11.45
N LEU A 51 10.11 -1.87 -10.29
CA LEU A 51 11.56 -1.75 -10.10
C LEU A 51 12.28 -3.07 -10.31
N THR A 52 11.74 -4.18 -9.79
CA THR A 52 12.42 -5.47 -9.87
C THR A 52 12.30 -6.14 -11.23
N ILE A 53 11.15 -6.02 -11.92
CA ILE A 53 10.88 -6.72 -13.17
C ILE A 53 11.34 -5.90 -14.37
N ILE A 54 11.02 -4.60 -14.41
CA ILE A 54 11.31 -3.73 -15.55
C ILE A 54 12.74 -3.16 -15.47
N PHE A 55 13.13 -2.67 -14.29
CA PHE A 55 14.43 -2.01 -14.11
C PHE A 55 15.51 -2.92 -13.53
N GLY A 56 15.20 -4.17 -13.19
CA GLY A 56 16.19 -5.15 -12.69
C GLY A 56 16.77 -4.84 -11.31
N VAL A 57 16.19 -3.90 -10.56
CA VAL A 57 16.66 -3.50 -9.24
C VAL A 57 16.53 -4.67 -8.26
N PRO A 58 17.54 -4.94 -7.41
CA PRO A 58 17.45 -5.95 -6.36
C PRO A 58 16.23 -5.73 -5.46
N ILE A 59 15.52 -6.80 -5.08
CA ILE A 59 14.23 -6.68 -4.38
C ILE A 59 14.33 -5.90 -3.05
N LYS A 60 15.43 -6.04 -2.30
CA LYS A 60 15.63 -5.31 -1.04
C LYS A 60 15.72 -3.79 -1.26
N GLU A 61 16.43 -3.37 -2.30
CA GLU A 61 16.53 -1.96 -2.69
C GLU A 61 15.19 -1.46 -3.24
N ALA A 62 14.50 -2.26 -4.07
CA ALA A 62 13.18 -1.92 -4.57
C ALA A 62 12.15 -1.73 -3.44
N ILE A 63 12.20 -2.56 -2.40
CA ILE A 63 11.39 -2.41 -1.18
C ILE A 63 11.74 -1.10 -0.47
N ALA A 64 13.01 -0.78 -0.31
CA ALA A 64 13.46 0.43 0.37
C ALA A 64 13.07 1.70 -0.40
N ILE A 65 13.25 1.72 -1.73
CA ILE A 65 12.81 2.84 -2.59
C ILE A 65 11.30 3.01 -2.51
N SER A 66 10.57 1.90 -2.62
CA SER A 66 9.12 1.90 -2.57
C SER A 66 8.58 2.48 -1.25
N ILE A 67 9.17 2.13 -0.11
CA ILE A 67 8.70 2.63 1.18
C ILE A 67 8.83 4.15 1.30
N VAL A 68 9.88 4.75 0.75
CA VAL A 68 10.04 6.21 0.72
C VAL A 68 8.99 6.88 -0.18
N THR A 69 8.70 6.28 -1.34
CA THR A 69 7.62 6.79 -2.21
C THR A 69 6.25 6.65 -1.57
N VAL A 70 6.05 5.62 -0.75
CA VAL A 70 4.83 5.44 0.04
C VAL A 70 4.67 6.54 1.09
N VAL A 71 5.76 6.97 1.74
CA VAL A 71 5.72 8.16 2.63
C VAL A 71 5.27 9.39 1.84
N ALA A 72 5.89 9.65 0.70
CA ALA A 72 5.58 10.80 -0.17
C ALA A 72 4.10 10.80 -0.61
N THR A 73 3.58 9.66 -1.06
CA THR A 73 2.16 9.52 -1.45
C THR A 73 1.20 9.63 -0.29
N SER A 74 1.62 9.23 0.91
CA SER A 74 0.80 9.35 2.12
C SER A 74 0.64 10.79 2.55
N ILE A 75 1.70 11.59 2.47
CA ILE A 75 1.65 13.02 2.77
C ILE A 75 0.68 13.71 1.81
N SER A 76 0.86 13.52 0.50
CA SER A 76 0.04 14.14 -0.53
C SER A 76 -1.43 13.68 -0.46
N GLY A 77 -1.68 12.38 -0.46
CA GLY A 77 -3.04 11.84 -0.46
C GLY A 77 -3.72 11.87 0.91
N GLY A 78 -2.95 11.74 1.99
CA GLY A 78 -3.49 11.77 3.36
C GLY A 78 -4.00 13.14 3.75
N SER A 79 -3.27 14.21 3.43
CA SER A 79 -3.72 15.59 3.68
C SER A 79 -5.02 15.90 2.94
N SER A 80 -5.14 15.50 1.67
CA SER A 80 -6.36 15.68 0.89
C SER A 80 -7.58 14.99 1.50
N TYR A 81 -7.44 13.77 2.03
CA TYR A 81 -8.55 13.09 2.69
C TYR A 81 -8.93 13.66 4.05
N VAL A 82 -7.97 14.25 4.76
CA VAL A 82 -8.24 14.99 6.01
C VAL A 82 -9.03 16.25 5.70
N GLU A 83 -8.66 17.01 4.67
CA GLU A 83 -9.41 18.20 4.21
C GLU A 83 -10.85 17.84 3.80
N GLN A 84 -11.04 16.72 3.10
CA GLN A 84 -12.36 16.20 2.73
C GLN A 84 -13.16 15.65 3.93
N ARG A 85 -12.60 15.61 5.14
CA ARG A 85 -13.22 15.10 6.38
C ARG A 85 -13.69 13.63 6.28
N ILE A 86 -13.03 12.82 5.45
CA ILE A 86 -13.33 11.39 5.30
C ILE A 86 -12.48 10.53 6.26
N THR A 87 -11.33 11.06 6.69
CA THR A 87 -10.37 10.36 7.54
C THR A 87 -10.82 10.29 9.00
N ASN A 88 -10.84 9.08 9.57
CA ASN A 88 -11.07 8.88 11.00
C ASN A 88 -9.75 8.92 11.77
N ILE A 89 -9.34 10.10 12.23
CA ILE A 89 -8.05 10.33 12.90
C ILE A 89 -7.94 9.52 14.21
N ARG A 90 -9.02 9.41 15.00
CA ARG A 90 -9.02 8.66 16.27
C ARG A 90 -8.72 7.18 16.03
N LEU A 91 -9.40 6.59 15.06
CA LEU A 91 -9.18 5.21 14.65
C LEU A 91 -7.76 5.02 14.09
N ALA A 92 -7.28 5.97 13.29
CA ALA A 92 -5.93 5.96 12.75
C ALA A 92 -4.88 5.89 13.85
N ILE A 93 -4.93 6.79 14.83
CA ILE A 93 -3.98 6.83 15.95
C ILE A 93 -4.04 5.52 16.75
N PHE A 94 -5.24 5.01 17.06
CA PHE A 94 -5.41 3.76 17.78
C PHE A 94 -4.74 2.57 17.08
N LEU A 95 -4.97 2.39 15.79
CA LEU A 95 -4.41 1.27 15.03
C LEU A 95 -2.90 1.47 14.75
N GLU A 96 -2.44 2.72 14.62
CA GLU A 96 -1.05 3.02 14.29
C GLU A 96 -0.06 2.60 15.38
N THR A 97 -0.47 2.61 16.64
CA THR A 97 0.36 2.08 17.75
C THR A 97 0.83 0.65 17.50
N SER A 98 -0.04 -0.17 16.93
CA SER A 98 0.25 -1.57 16.61
C SER A 98 1.00 -1.73 15.29
N THR A 99 0.57 -1.00 14.26
CA THR A 99 1.18 -1.12 12.93
C THR A 99 2.61 -0.64 12.88
N THR A 100 2.96 0.41 13.62
CA THR A 100 4.33 0.93 13.69
C THR A 100 5.29 -0.11 14.28
N ILE A 101 4.90 -0.80 15.36
CA ILE A 101 5.70 -1.88 15.95
C ILE A 101 5.87 -3.02 14.94
N GLY A 102 4.79 -3.42 14.26
CA GLY A 102 4.85 -4.44 13.21
C GLY A 102 5.77 -4.05 12.07
N ALA A 103 5.70 -2.81 11.59
CA ALA A 103 6.51 -2.30 10.49
C ALA A 103 8.01 -2.26 10.83
N PHE A 104 8.34 -1.87 12.06
CA PHE A 104 9.71 -1.91 12.56
C PHE A 104 10.28 -3.33 12.50
N ILE A 105 9.54 -4.32 13.02
CA ILE A 105 9.95 -5.73 12.99
C ILE A 105 10.03 -6.24 11.54
N GLY A 106 9.05 -5.91 10.70
CA GLY A 106 9.03 -6.29 9.28
C GLY A 106 10.25 -5.76 8.51
N ALA A 107 10.64 -4.51 8.75
CA ALA A 107 11.81 -3.92 8.13
C ALA A 107 13.12 -4.58 8.58
N LEU A 108 13.24 -4.95 9.87
CA LEU A 108 14.38 -5.75 10.35
C LEU A 108 14.47 -7.11 9.66
N LEU A 109 13.33 -7.78 9.44
CA LEU A 109 13.29 -9.07 8.76
C LEU A 109 13.79 -8.99 7.33
N VAL A 110 13.56 -7.89 6.59
CA VAL A 110 14.11 -7.71 5.23
C VAL A 110 15.64 -7.78 5.21
N LEU A 111 16.29 -7.26 6.25
CA LEU A 111 17.77 -7.27 6.33
C LEU A 111 18.31 -8.70 6.44
N ILE A 112 17.58 -9.58 7.11
CA ILE A 112 17.97 -10.97 7.40
C ILE A 112 17.53 -11.93 6.30
N VAL A 113 16.29 -11.78 5.78
CA VAL A 113 15.70 -12.69 4.79
C VAL A 113 16.39 -12.56 3.44
N SER A 114 16.71 -13.69 2.80
CA SER A 114 17.28 -13.69 1.44
C SER A 114 16.27 -13.19 0.41
N GLY A 115 16.74 -12.42 -0.57
CA GLY A 115 15.89 -11.75 -1.56
C GLY A 115 14.92 -12.70 -2.31
N GLN A 116 15.39 -13.91 -2.63
CA GLN A 116 14.58 -14.93 -3.32
C GLN A 116 13.27 -15.26 -2.60
N TYR A 117 13.28 -15.36 -1.27
CA TYR A 117 12.07 -15.64 -0.48
C TYR A 117 11.13 -14.41 -0.43
N LEU A 118 11.67 -13.21 -0.51
CA LEU A 118 10.85 -11.99 -0.55
C LEU A 118 9.97 -11.93 -1.82
N TYR A 119 10.46 -12.42 -2.96
CA TYR A 119 9.64 -12.54 -4.18
C TYR A 119 8.45 -13.48 -3.99
N VAL A 120 8.69 -14.64 -3.37
CA VAL A 120 7.62 -15.63 -3.10
C VAL A 120 6.61 -15.09 -2.10
N ILE A 121 7.08 -14.50 -1.01
CA ILE A 121 6.20 -13.88 0.01
C ILE A 121 5.35 -12.77 -0.61
N PHE A 122 5.96 -11.93 -1.47
CA PHE A 122 5.24 -10.87 -2.17
C PHE A 122 4.15 -11.43 -3.10
N ALA A 123 4.46 -12.49 -3.84
CA ALA A 123 3.51 -13.13 -4.73
C ALA A 123 2.32 -13.74 -3.99
N LEU A 124 2.58 -14.50 -2.93
CA LEU A 124 1.52 -15.07 -2.08
C LEU A 124 0.61 -14.00 -1.51
N LEU A 125 1.20 -12.89 -1.05
CA LEU A 125 0.47 -11.76 -0.56
C LEU A 125 -0.40 -11.12 -1.66
N ALA A 126 0.16 -10.88 -2.85
CA ALA A 126 -0.57 -10.28 -3.96
C ALA A 126 -1.79 -11.14 -4.34
N PHE A 127 -1.67 -12.46 -4.40
CA PHE A 127 -2.79 -13.37 -4.65
C PHE A 127 -3.83 -13.34 -3.53
N TYR A 128 -3.39 -13.39 -2.26
CA TYR A 128 -4.31 -13.26 -1.14
C TYR A 128 -5.14 -11.96 -1.21
N LEU A 129 -4.48 -10.86 -1.51
CA LEU A 129 -5.14 -9.56 -1.62
C LEU A 129 -6.09 -9.50 -2.82
N ALA A 130 -5.71 -10.07 -3.98
CA ALA A 130 -6.59 -10.17 -5.13
C ALA A 130 -7.90 -10.89 -4.78
N VAL A 131 -7.80 -12.09 -4.20
CA VAL A 131 -8.96 -12.89 -3.81
C VAL A 131 -9.79 -12.19 -2.74
N SER A 132 -9.16 -11.63 -1.70
CA SER A 132 -9.84 -10.91 -0.62
C SER A 132 -10.68 -9.75 -1.14
N GLN A 133 -10.14 -8.96 -2.07
CA GLN A 133 -10.85 -7.80 -2.63
C GLN A 133 -12.06 -8.21 -3.47
N ILE A 134 -11.93 -9.22 -4.33
CA ILE A 134 -13.06 -9.63 -5.16
C ILE A 134 -14.20 -10.24 -4.34
N LEU A 135 -13.87 -11.02 -3.30
CA LEU A 135 -14.88 -11.61 -2.42
C LEU A 135 -15.65 -10.56 -1.59
N SER A 136 -15.04 -9.41 -1.33
CA SER A 136 -15.66 -8.34 -0.54
C SER A 136 -16.62 -7.44 -1.35
N VAL A 137 -16.60 -7.49 -2.70
CA VAL A 137 -17.41 -6.60 -3.56
C VAL A 137 -18.91 -6.68 -3.26
N ARG A 138 -19.46 -7.89 -3.23
CA ARG A 138 -20.91 -8.08 -3.03
C ARG A 138 -21.40 -7.62 -1.65
N ARG A 139 -20.57 -7.83 -0.62
CA ARG A 139 -20.88 -7.41 0.76
C ARG A 139 -20.90 -5.91 0.89
N GLU A 140 -19.95 -5.21 0.30
CA GLU A 140 -19.82 -3.77 0.36
C GLU A 140 -20.99 -3.05 -0.33
N VAL A 141 -21.33 -3.48 -1.55
CA VAL A 141 -22.44 -2.89 -2.29
C VAL A 141 -23.75 -2.99 -1.50
N ARG A 142 -24.05 -4.16 -0.93
CA ARG A 142 -25.26 -4.37 -0.11
C ARG A 142 -25.29 -3.47 1.14
N ARG A 143 -24.15 -3.30 1.82
CA ARG A 143 -24.07 -2.47 3.03
C ARG A 143 -24.26 -0.99 2.76
N ILE A 144 -23.75 -0.49 1.64
CA ILE A 144 -23.95 0.91 1.23
C ILE A 144 -25.44 1.15 0.91
N GLU A 145 -26.08 0.21 0.21
CA GLU A 145 -27.50 0.30 -0.14
C GLU A 145 -28.44 0.24 1.08
N SER A 146 -28.10 -0.55 2.11
CA SER A 146 -28.91 -0.70 3.32
C SER A 146 -28.66 0.34 4.41
N ASN A 147 -27.62 1.17 4.28
CA ASN A 147 -27.13 2.12 5.30
C ASN A 147 -26.91 1.48 6.70
N ASP A 148 -26.52 0.19 6.73
CA ASP A 148 -26.50 -0.68 7.91
C ASP A 148 -25.17 -0.59 8.71
N PHE A 149 -24.58 0.62 8.81
CA PHE A 149 -23.34 0.83 9.58
C PHE A 149 -23.60 1.26 11.04
N MET A 150 -24.84 1.63 11.38
CA MET A 150 -25.22 2.08 12.72
C MET A 150 -25.89 1.00 13.56
N SER A 151 -26.35 -0.12 12.97
CA SER A 151 -27.11 -1.19 13.64
C SER A 151 -26.28 -2.08 14.58
N ILE A 152 -25.02 -1.68 14.89
CA ILE A 152 -24.03 -2.53 15.55
C ILE A 152 -23.74 -2.05 16.97
N THR A 153 -23.54 -3.02 17.86
CA THR A 153 -23.07 -2.74 19.23
C THR A 153 -21.55 -2.54 19.23
N GLN A 154 -21.10 -1.41 19.75
CA GLN A 154 -19.67 -1.14 19.96
C GLN A 154 -19.09 -2.01 21.10
N ASP A 155 -17.87 -2.50 20.91
CA ASP A 155 -17.09 -3.12 21.98
C ASP A 155 -16.63 -2.08 23.02
N ARG A 156 -16.20 -2.56 24.21
CA ARG A 156 -15.78 -1.69 25.33
C ARG A 156 -14.64 -0.74 24.94
N VAL A 157 -13.64 -1.23 24.19
CA VAL A 157 -12.49 -0.45 23.73
C VAL A 157 -12.92 0.63 22.76
N SER A 158 -13.75 0.28 21.76
CA SER A 158 -14.29 1.23 20.79
C SER A 158 -15.09 2.36 21.46
N ARG A 159 -15.85 2.01 22.49
CA ARG A 159 -16.62 2.98 23.28
C ARG A 159 -15.71 3.88 24.11
N TYR A 160 -14.71 3.33 24.77
CA TYR A 160 -13.74 4.08 25.61
C TYR A 160 -12.95 5.10 24.78
N PHE A 161 -12.44 4.70 23.61
CA PHE A 161 -11.70 5.59 22.70
C PHE A 161 -12.60 6.40 21.76
N HIS A 162 -13.93 6.32 21.90
CA HIS A 162 -14.89 7.03 21.04
C HIS A 162 -14.65 6.77 19.54
N LEU A 163 -14.39 5.50 19.18
CA LEU A 163 -14.13 5.09 17.81
C LEU A 163 -15.43 5.06 17.00
N ARG A 164 -15.82 6.20 16.50
CA ARG A 164 -16.97 6.41 15.60
C ARG A 164 -16.59 7.45 14.57
N GLY A 165 -17.31 7.51 13.48
CA GLY A 165 -17.05 8.52 12.45
C GLY A 165 -18.26 8.74 11.58
N ASP A 166 -18.16 9.82 10.81
CA ASP A 166 -19.11 10.19 9.79
C ASP A 166 -18.36 10.83 8.62
N TYR A 167 -18.92 10.76 7.44
CA TYR A 167 -18.41 11.46 6.26
C TYR A 167 -19.53 11.68 5.25
N PHE A 168 -19.37 12.67 4.37
CA PHE A 168 -20.28 12.91 3.26
C PHE A 168 -19.80 12.14 2.02
N ASP A 169 -20.63 11.25 1.49
CA ASP A 169 -20.34 10.48 0.29
C ASP A 169 -20.90 11.19 -0.95
N GLU A 170 -19.99 11.77 -1.77
CA GLU A 170 -20.37 12.50 -2.98
C GLU A 170 -21.03 11.62 -4.05
N SER A 171 -20.75 10.32 -4.06
CA SER A 171 -21.30 9.42 -5.10
C SER A 171 -22.78 9.06 -4.90
N ILE A 172 -23.25 9.17 -3.67
CA ILE A 172 -24.66 8.91 -3.27
C ILE A 172 -25.34 10.15 -2.70
N HIS A 173 -24.62 11.29 -2.60
CA HIS A 173 -25.09 12.55 -2.03
C HIS A 173 -25.72 12.40 -0.63
N HIS A 174 -25.13 11.54 0.21
CA HIS A 174 -25.65 11.25 1.54
C HIS A 174 -24.55 11.22 2.60
N LYS A 175 -24.93 11.59 3.85
CA LYS A 175 -24.04 11.47 5.01
C LYS A 175 -24.08 10.02 5.52
N VAL A 176 -22.92 9.42 5.70
CA VAL A 176 -22.74 8.05 6.21
C VAL A 176 -22.17 8.13 7.61
N ASP A 177 -22.96 7.78 8.61
CA ASP A 177 -22.53 7.62 10.00
C ASP A 177 -22.19 6.15 10.28
N TYR A 178 -21.14 5.88 11.05
CA TYR A 178 -20.76 4.50 11.37
C TYR A 178 -20.15 4.36 12.77
N LEU A 179 -20.36 3.18 13.35
CA LEU A 179 -19.76 2.74 14.61
C LEU A 179 -18.71 1.68 14.36
N VAL A 180 -17.60 1.77 15.09
CA VAL A 180 -16.49 0.80 15.01
C VAL A 180 -16.73 -0.32 16.02
N LYS A 181 -16.45 -1.56 15.62
CA LYS A 181 -16.50 -2.77 16.46
C LYS A 181 -15.20 -3.57 16.35
N ASN A 182 -15.04 -4.57 17.22
CA ASN A 182 -13.90 -5.51 17.19
C ASN A 182 -12.53 -4.81 17.24
N SER A 183 -12.42 -3.76 18.06
CA SER A 183 -11.23 -2.91 18.11
C SER A 183 -9.95 -3.69 18.44
N ILE A 184 -10.00 -4.66 19.37
CA ILE A 184 -8.85 -5.48 19.74
C ILE A 184 -8.40 -6.36 18.56
N ILE A 185 -9.35 -7.00 17.86
CA ILE A 185 -9.04 -7.80 16.66
C ILE A 185 -8.42 -6.90 15.60
N GLY A 186 -8.99 -5.71 15.38
CA GLY A 186 -8.43 -4.71 14.48
C GLY A 186 -6.99 -4.34 14.83
N TRP A 187 -6.70 -4.14 16.10
CA TRP A 187 -5.37 -3.80 16.62
C TRP A 187 -4.35 -4.94 16.39
N VAL A 188 -4.71 -6.18 16.72
CA VAL A 188 -3.84 -7.35 16.51
C VAL A 188 -3.57 -7.60 15.04
N VAL A 189 -4.61 -7.56 14.18
CA VAL A 189 -4.42 -7.77 12.73
C VAL A 189 -3.65 -6.61 12.11
N SER A 190 -3.77 -5.40 12.65
CA SER A 190 -2.98 -4.24 12.22
C SER A 190 -1.49 -4.40 12.50
N PHE A 191 -1.09 -5.12 13.56
CA PHE A 191 0.30 -5.50 13.78
C PHE A 191 0.87 -6.31 12.61
N PHE A 192 0.14 -7.33 12.15
CA PHE A 192 0.55 -8.12 10.98
C PHE A 192 0.52 -7.32 9.68
N ALA A 193 -0.41 -6.36 9.57
CA ALA A 193 -0.43 -5.42 8.45
C ALA A 193 0.82 -4.54 8.42
N GLY A 194 1.27 -4.07 9.58
CA GLY A 194 2.52 -3.35 9.76
C GLY A 194 3.73 -4.20 9.38
N LEU A 195 3.79 -5.44 9.89
CA LEU A 195 4.86 -6.40 9.59
C LEU A 195 4.98 -6.65 8.08
N GLY A 196 3.87 -6.91 7.40
CA GLY A 196 3.83 -7.04 5.95
C GLY A 196 4.21 -5.73 5.22
N SER A 197 3.88 -4.57 5.79
CA SER A 197 4.28 -3.26 5.28
C SER A 197 5.79 -3.09 5.26
N GLY A 198 6.43 -3.31 6.40
CA GLY A 198 7.88 -3.23 6.54
C GLY A 198 8.59 -4.27 5.66
N LEU A 199 8.11 -5.53 5.68
CA LEU A 199 8.74 -6.63 4.95
C LEU A 199 8.69 -6.46 3.42
N LEU A 200 7.62 -5.89 2.87
CA LEU A 200 7.35 -5.88 1.43
C LEU A 200 7.35 -4.49 0.79
N GLY A 201 7.52 -3.44 1.58
CA GLY A 201 7.59 -2.07 1.05
C GLY A 201 6.27 -1.52 0.50
N ILE A 202 5.13 -2.10 0.90
CA ILE A 202 3.81 -1.76 0.35
C ILE A 202 3.01 -0.77 1.20
N GLY A 203 3.54 -0.32 2.33
CA GLY A 203 2.86 0.60 3.25
C GLY A 203 1.73 -0.02 4.07
N GLY A 204 1.41 -1.31 3.87
CA GLY A 204 0.39 -2.05 4.65
C GLY A 204 -1.05 -1.60 4.45
N GLY A 205 -1.30 -0.65 3.54
CA GLY A 205 -2.60 0.00 3.38
C GLY A 205 -3.74 -0.96 3.07
N ILE A 206 -3.51 -1.93 2.20
CA ILE A 206 -4.55 -2.91 1.82
C ILE A 206 -5.01 -3.73 3.01
N PHE A 207 -4.08 -4.18 3.84
CA PHE A 207 -4.44 -4.93 5.05
C PHE A 207 -5.24 -4.07 6.00
N LYS A 208 -4.79 -2.83 6.24
CA LYS A 208 -5.48 -1.86 7.10
C LYS A 208 -6.89 -1.58 6.58
N VAL A 209 -7.04 -1.33 5.27
CA VAL A 209 -8.35 -1.13 4.63
C VAL A 209 -9.22 -2.37 4.81
N SER A 210 -8.70 -3.55 4.54
CA SER A 210 -9.46 -4.81 4.67
C SER A 210 -9.87 -5.07 6.12
N VAL A 211 -8.99 -4.85 7.08
CA VAL A 211 -9.29 -5.01 8.52
C VAL A 211 -10.38 -4.06 8.97
N MET A 212 -10.24 -2.77 8.67
CA MET A 212 -11.22 -1.76 9.02
C MET A 212 -12.59 -2.03 8.38
N ASN A 213 -12.61 -2.43 7.11
CA ASN A 213 -13.85 -2.65 6.37
C ASN A 213 -14.53 -3.97 6.75
N ILE A 214 -13.79 -5.10 6.83
CA ILE A 214 -14.37 -6.42 7.02
C ILE A 214 -14.66 -6.70 8.50
N PHE A 215 -13.70 -6.38 9.38
CA PHE A 215 -13.79 -6.75 10.80
C PHE A 215 -14.33 -5.62 11.67
N MET A 216 -13.97 -4.36 11.37
CA MET A 216 -14.27 -3.24 12.26
C MET A 216 -15.49 -2.42 11.82
N ASN A 217 -16.20 -2.82 10.76
CA ASN A 217 -17.42 -2.14 10.27
C ASN A 217 -17.20 -0.70 9.76
N VAL A 218 -16.01 -0.36 9.32
CA VAL A 218 -15.73 0.96 8.75
C VAL A 218 -16.08 0.95 7.25
N PRO A 219 -16.86 1.92 6.74
CA PRO A 219 -17.14 2.04 5.31
C PRO A 219 -15.86 2.12 4.48
N LEU A 220 -15.86 1.54 3.27
CA LEU A 220 -14.64 1.41 2.47
C LEU A 220 -13.94 2.74 2.21
N LYS A 221 -14.69 3.80 1.86
CA LYS A 221 -14.12 5.12 1.60
C LYS A 221 -13.44 5.71 2.83
N ALA A 222 -14.07 5.60 4.00
CA ALA A 222 -13.48 6.02 5.27
C ALA A 222 -12.26 5.16 5.64
N ALA A 223 -12.31 3.83 5.39
CA ALA A 223 -11.19 2.94 5.61
C ALA A 223 -9.99 3.27 4.70
N VAL A 224 -10.24 3.57 3.41
CA VAL A 224 -9.20 4.01 2.44
C VAL A 224 -8.55 5.31 2.90
N ALA A 225 -9.34 6.32 3.24
CA ALA A 225 -8.85 7.63 3.69
C ALA A 225 -8.04 7.51 4.99
N THR A 226 -8.57 6.76 5.98
CA THR A 226 -7.90 6.52 7.26
C THR A 226 -6.60 5.74 7.08
N SER A 227 -6.61 4.69 6.26
CA SER A 227 -5.41 3.91 5.92
C SER A 227 -4.35 4.79 5.26
N LYS A 228 -4.74 5.67 4.33
CA LYS A 228 -3.80 6.56 3.63
C LYS A 228 -3.08 7.50 4.60
N PHE A 229 -3.77 8.02 5.60
CA PHE A 229 -3.18 8.81 6.67
C PHE A 229 -2.18 7.98 7.51
N MET A 230 -2.56 6.75 7.89
CA MET A 230 -1.72 5.86 8.71
C MET A 230 -0.44 5.41 8.01
N ILE A 231 -0.51 5.14 6.71
CA ILE A 231 0.61 4.60 5.92
C ILE A 231 1.87 5.46 6.04
N GLY A 232 1.72 6.77 6.13
CA GLY A 232 2.85 7.70 6.24
C GLY A 232 3.73 7.42 7.46
N VAL A 233 3.12 7.25 8.62
CA VAL A 233 3.84 6.96 9.88
C VAL A 233 4.47 5.57 9.84
N THR A 234 3.67 4.55 9.44
CA THR A 234 4.16 3.17 9.30
C THR A 234 5.35 3.07 8.34
N ALA A 235 5.24 3.73 7.18
CA ALA A 235 6.27 3.70 6.15
C ALA A 235 7.53 4.50 6.59
N ALA A 236 7.37 5.64 7.25
CA ALA A 236 8.49 6.42 7.77
C ALA A 236 9.35 5.61 8.75
N THR A 237 8.71 4.81 9.62
CA THR A 237 9.40 3.91 10.55
C THR A 237 10.31 2.92 9.81
N SER A 238 9.81 2.29 8.75
CA SER A 238 10.60 1.36 7.93
C SER A 238 11.66 2.08 7.09
N ALA A 239 11.36 3.28 6.56
CA ALA A 239 12.28 4.07 5.75
C ALA A 239 13.55 4.46 6.52
N ILE A 240 13.42 4.82 7.80
CA ILE A 240 14.55 5.12 8.67
C ILE A 240 15.49 3.92 8.80
N LEU A 241 14.95 2.72 9.00
CA LEU A 241 15.75 1.49 9.09
C LEU A 241 16.48 1.19 7.77
N TYR A 242 15.80 1.34 6.64
CA TYR A 242 16.42 1.11 5.33
C TYR A 242 17.47 2.16 4.97
N PHE A 243 17.29 3.40 5.44
CA PHE A 243 18.29 4.44 5.31
C PHE A 243 19.58 4.07 6.07
N VAL A 244 19.45 3.69 7.33
CA VAL A 244 20.59 3.26 8.17
C VAL A 244 21.26 2.01 7.61
N ALA A 245 20.48 1.11 7.00
CA ALA A 245 21.02 -0.10 6.34
C ALA A 245 21.69 0.17 4.98
N GLY A 246 21.67 1.41 4.46
CA GLY A 246 22.31 1.76 3.18
C GLY A 246 21.56 1.23 1.94
N LEU A 247 20.28 0.88 2.08
CA LEU A 247 19.48 0.31 0.97
C LEU A 247 18.82 1.39 0.08
N LEU A 248 18.96 2.67 0.43
CA LEU A 248 18.32 3.75 -0.31
C LEU A 248 19.20 4.27 -1.44
N ASN A 249 18.70 4.18 -2.66
CA ASN A 249 19.33 4.78 -3.83
C ASN A 249 18.56 6.05 -4.24
N LEU A 250 19.21 7.21 -4.08
CA LEU A 250 18.62 8.53 -4.31
C LEU A 250 18.23 8.77 -5.76
N ASP A 251 18.92 8.15 -6.74
CA ASP A 251 18.65 8.32 -8.17
C ASP A 251 17.24 7.81 -8.56
N TYR A 252 16.77 6.78 -7.86
CA TYR A 252 15.44 6.25 -8.04
C TYR A 252 14.39 6.93 -7.16
N ILE A 253 14.78 7.38 -5.97
CA ILE A 253 13.83 7.94 -4.99
C ILE A 253 13.23 9.26 -5.46
N ALA A 254 14.04 10.18 -5.99
CA ALA A 254 13.59 11.50 -6.36
C ALA A 254 12.49 11.46 -7.45
N PRO A 255 12.73 10.84 -8.63
CA PRO A 255 11.68 10.77 -9.67
C PRO A 255 10.48 9.91 -9.22
N ALA A 256 10.72 8.85 -8.42
CA ALA A 256 9.64 8.04 -7.89
C ALA A 256 8.74 8.81 -6.93
N ALA A 257 9.31 9.59 -6.01
CA ALA A 257 8.55 10.40 -5.08
C ALA A 257 7.70 11.46 -5.80
N ILE A 258 8.30 12.18 -6.77
CA ILE A 258 7.58 13.19 -7.56
C ILE A 258 6.43 12.55 -8.35
N GLY A 259 6.71 11.50 -9.11
CA GLY A 259 5.69 10.81 -9.90
C GLY A 259 4.54 10.29 -9.03
N THR A 260 4.86 9.61 -7.94
CA THR A 260 3.83 9.07 -7.03
C THR A 260 3.03 10.14 -6.31
N MET A 261 3.64 11.26 -5.91
CA MET A 261 2.93 12.39 -5.29
C MET A 261 1.92 13.00 -6.24
N LEU A 262 2.34 13.30 -7.48
CA LEU A 262 1.46 13.85 -8.52
C LEU A 262 0.31 12.89 -8.82
N GLY A 263 0.62 11.59 -9.00
CA GLY A 263 -0.39 10.56 -9.22
C GLY A 263 -1.36 10.44 -8.04
N ALA A 264 -0.86 10.46 -6.81
CA ALA A 264 -1.69 10.37 -5.62
C ALA A 264 -2.62 11.58 -5.44
N THR A 265 -2.16 12.79 -5.73
CA THR A 265 -2.99 14.00 -5.68
C THR A 265 -4.18 13.90 -6.63
N VAL A 266 -3.93 13.48 -7.88
CA VAL A 266 -5.01 13.27 -8.86
C VAL A 266 -5.91 12.11 -8.43
N GLY A 267 -5.35 11.00 -7.96
CA GLY A 267 -6.11 9.83 -7.52
C GLY A 267 -7.04 10.13 -6.35
N THR A 268 -6.61 10.90 -5.36
CA THR A 268 -7.45 11.29 -4.21
C THR A 268 -8.59 12.20 -4.60
N ALA A 269 -8.38 13.13 -5.53
CA ALA A 269 -9.44 14.01 -6.04
C ALA A 269 -10.56 13.25 -6.77
N VAL A 270 -10.22 12.12 -7.39
CA VAL A 270 -11.16 11.32 -8.20
C VAL A 270 -11.80 10.18 -7.39
N MET A 271 -11.13 9.68 -6.33
CA MET A 271 -11.56 8.49 -5.57
C MET A 271 -13.00 8.59 -5.07
N ASN A 272 -13.41 9.73 -4.53
CA ASN A 272 -14.76 9.89 -3.97
C ASN A 272 -15.86 9.83 -5.03
N LYS A 273 -15.52 10.04 -6.31
CA LYS A 273 -16.45 10.01 -7.46
C LYS A 273 -16.57 8.64 -8.12
N ILE A 274 -15.64 7.72 -7.87
CA ILE A 274 -15.60 6.41 -8.52
C ILE A 274 -16.43 5.39 -7.73
N LYS A 275 -17.20 4.57 -8.47
CA LYS A 275 -17.95 3.45 -7.85
C LYS A 275 -16.98 2.35 -7.37
N VAL A 276 -17.14 1.93 -6.14
CA VAL A 276 -16.31 0.92 -5.44
C VAL A 276 -16.10 -0.38 -6.25
N LYS A 277 -17.12 -0.82 -7.00
CA LYS A 277 -17.05 -2.04 -7.82
C LYS A 277 -15.89 -1.99 -8.82
N TRP A 278 -15.74 -0.89 -9.56
CA TRP A 278 -14.70 -0.75 -10.58
C TRP A 278 -13.31 -0.70 -9.99
N LEU A 279 -13.16 -0.03 -8.83
CA LEU A 279 -11.89 0.01 -8.10
C LEU A 279 -11.43 -1.40 -7.71
N LYS A 280 -12.33 -2.24 -7.20
CA LYS A 280 -12.00 -3.60 -6.76
C LYS A 280 -11.67 -4.53 -7.93
N ILE A 281 -12.34 -4.39 -9.07
CA ILE A 281 -12.04 -5.18 -10.27
C ILE A 281 -10.67 -4.82 -10.83
N LEU A 282 -10.39 -3.53 -10.99
CA LEU A 282 -9.08 -3.05 -11.46
C LEU A 282 -7.95 -3.57 -10.56
N PHE A 283 -8.15 -3.47 -9.25
CA PHE A 283 -7.18 -3.96 -8.28
C PHE A 283 -6.95 -5.47 -8.41
N PHE A 284 -8.00 -6.27 -8.53
CA PHE A 284 -7.90 -7.71 -8.71
C PHE A 284 -7.01 -8.08 -9.91
N LEU A 285 -7.26 -7.45 -11.06
CA LEU A 285 -6.49 -7.72 -12.29
C LEU A 285 -5.02 -7.37 -12.11
N ILE A 286 -4.73 -6.20 -11.53
CA ILE A 286 -3.35 -5.75 -11.27
C ILE A 286 -2.64 -6.72 -10.31
N MET A 287 -3.30 -7.13 -9.24
CA MET A 287 -2.70 -8.03 -8.24
C MET A 287 -2.45 -9.44 -8.79
N CYS A 288 -3.33 -9.97 -9.64
CA CYS A 288 -3.10 -11.25 -10.30
C CYS A 288 -1.87 -11.19 -11.23
N TYR A 289 -1.76 -10.12 -12.02
CA TYR A 289 -0.61 -9.93 -12.92
C TYR A 289 0.70 -9.79 -12.15
N ILE A 290 0.73 -8.97 -11.11
CA ILE A 290 1.91 -8.76 -10.25
C ILE A 290 2.27 -10.06 -9.54
N GLY A 291 1.29 -10.74 -8.93
CA GLY A 291 1.51 -11.99 -8.22
C GLY A 291 2.12 -13.07 -9.10
N TYR A 292 1.64 -13.19 -10.34
CA TYR A 292 2.17 -14.15 -11.31
C TYR A 292 3.65 -13.87 -11.64
N ASN A 293 3.99 -12.62 -11.98
CA ASN A 293 5.37 -12.24 -12.32
C ASN A 293 6.34 -12.39 -11.13
N MET A 294 5.91 -11.99 -9.93
CA MET A 294 6.73 -12.13 -8.72
C MET A 294 6.95 -13.59 -8.35
N LEU A 295 5.91 -14.43 -8.49
CA LEU A 295 6.04 -15.87 -8.24
C LEU A 295 7.03 -16.51 -9.21
N GLY A 296 6.94 -16.20 -10.50
CA GLY A 296 7.86 -16.72 -11.50
C GLY A 296 9.30 -16.35 -11.24
N LYS A 297 9.57 -15.08 -10.89
CA LYS A 297 10.91 -14.63 -10.52
C LYS A 297 11.42 -15.30 -9.23
N GLY A 298 10.53 -15.47 -8.24
CA GLY A 298 10.86 -16.17 -7.00
C GLY A 298 11.18 -17.63 -7.22
N LEU A 299 10.40 -18.36 -8.00
CA LEU A 299 10.62 -19.79 -8.33
C LEU A 299 11.89 -19.98 -9.17
N LEU A 300 12.14 -19.09 -10.12
CA LEU A 300 13.39 -19.14 -10.90
C LEU A 300 14.62 -19.02 -10.01
N LEU A 301 14.61 -18.12 -9.03
CA LEU A 301 15.75 -17.88 -8.13
C LEU A 301 15.89 -18.93 -7.02
N THR A 302 14.79 -19.60 -6.63
CA THR A 302 14.81 -20.60 -5.54
C THR A 302 15.06 -22.02 -6.00
N ILE A 303 14.37 -22.44 -7.06
CA ILE A 303 14.36 -23.84 -7.53
C ILE A 303 14.69 -23.98 -9.02
N GLY A 304 15.04 -22.88 -9.71
CA GLY A 304 15.42 -22.88 -11.13
C GLY A 304 14.25 -23.12 -12.11
N VAL A 305 12.99 -23.12 -11.64
CA VAL A 305 11.81 -23.35 -12.48
C VAL A 305 11.37 -22.06 -13.14
N ARG A 306 11.29 -22.04 -14.47
CA ARG A 306 10.72 -20.94 -15.25
C ARG A 306 9.23 -21.17 -15.46
N LEU A 307 8.40 -20.20 -15.10
CA LEU A 307 6.99 -20.19 -15.48
C LEU A 307 6.83 -19.71 -16.94
N PRO A 308 5.81 -20.17 -17.67
CA PRO A 308 5.54 -19.69 -19.03
C PRO A 308 5.30 -18.16 -19.02
N PHE A 309 5.79 -17.47 -20.04
CA PHE A 309 5.69 -16.02 -20.24
C PHE A 309 6.48 -15.13 -19.23
N ILE A 310 7.46 -15.69 -18.49
CA ILE A 310 8.37 -14.95 -17.61
C ILE A 310 9.84 -15.24 -17.99
#